data_4dc42aeec2495b2f2a8c5587cb236f18
#
_entry.id   4dc42aeec2495b2f2a8c5587cb236f18
#
_cell.length_a   1.000
_cell.length_b   1.000
_cell.length_c   1.000
_cell.angle_alpha   90.00
_cell.angle_beta   90.00
_cell.angle_gamma   90.00
#
_symmetry.space_group_name_H-M   'P 1'
#
loop_
_entity.id
_entity.type
_entity.pdbx_description
1 polymer ?
#
loop_
_entity_poly.entity_id
_entity_poly.type
_entity_poly.pdbx_seq_one_letter_code
_entity_poly.pdbx_strand_id
1 'polypeptide(L)'
;MGLFDKHYKKITAYLNLRRNEGKISGFFHNGRTDWPSEKNRNLVLGPDTAVELGNPKDASTSFLMWVNQPDKIKNNRITVVGPDLQHLNGQQVSFGKIVIIDASDFDADNSYDRYREMELLRYDIHLKGYMMRGVSQYQREWSRVSNEAIQHGFSFKHLGGALIDQFSKIPYVRSVETIFITSGREDVLEVKAVSDDVFKRISAMNKMTEELSFDCDTCDYNDVCGDVAELRAMRNALKNKVVSAHA
;
A
#
# COMPACT_ATOMS: atom_id res chain seq x y z
N MET A 1 -10.20 -4.06 18.41
CA MET A 1 -10.18 -4.45 16.97
C MET A 1 -9.42 -3.35 16.26
N GLY A 2 -8.31 -3.68 15.62
CA GLY A 2 -7.42 -2.70 14.99
C GLY A 2 -8.08 -1.96 13.82
N LEU A 3 -7.59 -0.77 13.54
CA LEU A 3 -8.12 0.17 12.53
C LEU A 3 -8.39 -0.51 11.18
N PHE A 4 -7.50 -1.42 10.77
CA PHE A 4 -7.58 -2.11 9.47
C PHE A 4 -7.88 -3.61 9.57
N ASP A 5 -8.28 -4.14 10.73
CA ASP A 5 -8.56 -5.57 10.89
C ASP A 5 -9.62 -6.11 9.92
N LYS A 6 -10.67 -5.33 9.64
CA LYS A 6 -11.70 -5.71 8.66
C LYS A 6 -11.11 -5.80 7.24
N HIS A 7 -10.25 -4.84 6.89
CA HIS A 7 -9.61 -4.76 5.56
C HIS A 7 -8.64 -5.90 5.36
N TYR A 8 -7.82 -6.18 6.39
CA TYR A 8 -6.94 -7.34 6.39
C TYR A 8 -7.71 -8.65 6.16
N LYS A 9 -8.84 -8.84 6.84
CA LYS A 9 -9.70 -10.02 6.63
C LYS A 9 -10.25 -10.09 5.21
N LYS A 10 -10.69 -8.97 4.62
CA LYS A 10 -11.17 -8.91 3.22
C LYS A 10 -10.05 -9.29 2.24
N ILE A 11 -8.84 -8.72 2.39
CA ILE A 11 -7.70 -9.05 1.54
C ILE A 11 -7.29 -10.53 1.72
N THR A 12 -7.29 -11.04 2.94
CA THR A 12 -7.00 -12.46 3.19
C THR A 12 -8.02 -13.38 2.52
N ALA A 13 -9.31 -13.05 2.60
CA ALA A 13 -10.38 -13.82 1.93
C ALA A 13 -10.20 -13.81 0.39
N TYR A 14 -9.93 -12.62 -0.18
CA TYR A 14 -9.61 -12.45 -1.60
C TYR A 14 -8.42 -13.34 -2.02
N LEU A 15 -7.32 -13.28 -1.29
CA LEU A 15 -6.13 -14.08 -1.59
C LEU A 15 -6.41 -15.59 -1.49
N ASN A 16 -7.21 -16.03 -0.51
CA ASN A 16 -7.57 -17.44 -0.39
C ASN A 16 -8.41 -17.91 -1.59
N LEU A 17 -9.36 -17.09 -2.06
CA LEU A 17 -10.14 -17.39 -3.27
C LEU A 17 -9.22 -17.54 -4.49
N ARG A 18 -8.33 -16.56 -4.73
CA ARG A 18 -7.40 -16.59 -5.87
C ARG A 18 -6.38 -17.73 -5.77
N ARG A 19 -6.01 -18.14 -4.56
CA ARG A 19 -5.17 -19.33 -4.33
C ARG A 19 -5.88 -20.62 -4.74
N ASN A 20 -7.16 -20.76 -4.39
CA ASN A 20 -7.95 -21.92 -4.77
C ASN A 20 -8.16 -22.01 -6.30
N GLU A 21 -8.14 -20.85 -6.98
CA GLU A 21 -8.19 -20.77 -8.45
C GLU A 21 -6.82 -21.01 -9.13
N GLY A 22 -5.76 -21.25 -8.36
CA GLY A 22 -4.41 -21.43 -8.89
C GLY A 22 -3.77 -20.16 -9.48
N LYS A 23 -4.27 -18.97 -9.13
CA LYS A 23 -3.83 -17.68 -9.68
C LYS A 23 -2.73 -16.99 -8.86
N ILE A 24 -2.20 -17.63 -7.82
CA ILE A 24 -1.22 -17.02 -6.93
C ILE A 24 0.14 -17.67 -7.09
N SER A 25 1.15 -16.85 -7.29
CA SER A 25 2.55 -17.18 -7.02
C SER A 25 3.06 -16.42 -5.79
N GLY A 26 4.07 -16.99 -5.11
CA GLY A 26 4.60 -16.39 -3.89
C GLY A 26 6.11 -16.57 -3.78
N PHE A 27 6.76 -15.54 -3.24
CA PHE A 27 8.20 -15.52 -2.99
C PHE A 27 8.43 -15.09 -1.55
N PHE A 28 9.61 -15.42 -1.02
CA PHE A 28 10.12 -14.85 0.23
C PHE A 28 11.37 -14.04 -0.07
N HIS A 29 11.45 -12.86 0.52
CA HIS A 29 12.62 -12.01 0.43
C HIS A 29 13.62 -12.37 1.53
N ASN A 30 14.86 -12.66 1.14
CA ASN A 30 15.89 -13.16 2.05
C ASN A 30 16.94 -12.09 2.38
N GLY A 31 16.49 -10.87 2.69
CA GLY A 31 17.32 -9.83 3.28
C GLY A 31 17.69 -8.69 2.35
N ARG A 32 18.27 -8.89 1.17
CA ARG A 32 18.67 -7.81 0.25
C ARG A 32 18.19 -8.08 -1.15
N THR A 33 17.62 -7.06 -1.77
CA THR A 33 17.25 -7.12 -3.19
C THR A 33 18.50 -7.27 -4.05
N ASP A 34 18.51 -8.30 -4.88
CA ASP A 34 19.61 -8.67 -5.78
C ASP A 34 19.50 -8.00 -7.17
N TRP A 35 18.79 -6.88 -7.26
CA TRP A 35 18.65 -6.07 -8.48
C TRP A 35 19.39 -4.73 -8.34
N PRO A 36 20.05 -4.22 -9.41
CA PRO A 36 20.75 -2.95 -9.35
C PRO A 36 19.84 -1.80 -8.95
N SER A 37 20.29 -1.01 -7.95
CA SER A 37 19.64 0.24 -7.59
C SER A 37 20.14 1.36 -8.49
N GLU A 38 19.22 2.14 -9.05
CA GLU A 38 19.56 3.27 -9.90
C GLU A 38 18.65 4.46 -9.61
N LYS A 39 19.25 5.57 -9.17
CA LYS A 39 18.54 6.85 -8.98
C LYS A 39 18.41 7.58 -10.32
N ASN A 40 17.63 7.03 -11.23
CA ASN A 40 17.41 7.61 -12.54
C ASN A 40 16.38 8.75 -12.48
N ARG A 41 16.82 9.95 -12.14
CA ARG A 41 15.96 11.15 -12.22
C ARG A 41 15.59 11.53 -13.65
N ASN A 42 16.38 11.07 -14.65
CA ASN A 42 16.24 11.44 -16.05
C ASN A 42 15.81 10.27 -16.95
N LEU A 43 15.48 9.11 -16.39
CA LEU A 43 15.02 7.98 -17.19
C LEU A 43 13.64 8.25 -17.74
N VAL A 44 13.53 8.32 -19.06
CA VAL A 44 12.25 8.40 -19.77
C VAL A 44 12.02 7.08 -20.46
N LEU A 45 11.16 6.24 -19.89
CA LEU A 45 10.69 5.02 -20.55
C LEU A 45 9.52 5.38 -21.47
N GLY A 46 9.70 5.21 -22.76
CA GLY A 46 8.62 5.36 -23.75
C GLY A 46 7.60 4.22 -23.66
N PRO A 47 6.37 4.41 -24.18
CA PRO A 47 5.35 3.36 -24.16
C PRO A 47 5.77 2.11 -24.95
N ASP A 48 6.59 2.27 -26.00
CA ASP A 48 7.04 1.15 -26.86
C ASP A 48 8.20 0.35 -26.25
N THR A 49 8.84 0.88 -25.21
CA THR A 49 10.03 0.29 -24.58
C THR A 49 9.77 -0.24 -23.19
N ALA A 50 8.54 -0.20 -22.72
CA ALA A 50 8.19 -0.55 -21.35
C ALA A 50 6.77 -1.13 -21.24
N VAL A 51 6.57 -1.96 -20.24
CA VAL A 51 5.24 -2.36 -19.76
C VAL A 51 4.73 -1.29 -18.81
N GLU A 52 3.50 -0.86 -19.02
CA GLU A 52 2.79 0.10 -18.16
C GLU A 52 1.89 -0.62 -17.16
N LEU A 53 2.11 -0.34 -15.89
CA LEU A 53 1.33 -0.86 -14.78
C LEU A 53 0.41 0.23 -14.25
N GLY A 54 -0.89 0.02 -14.32
CA GLY A 54 -1.89 0.95 -13.79
C GLY A 54 -2.03 2.26 -14.55
N ASN A 55 -1.90 2.22 -15.88
CA ASN A 55 -2.15 3.41 -16.72
C ASN A 55 -3.49 4.09 -16.35
N PRO A 56 -3.60 5.43 -16.40
CA PRO A 56 -4.84 6.15 -16.06
C PRO A 56 -6.09 5.71 -16.85
N LYS A 57 -5.92 5.11 -18.02
CA LYS A 57 -7.02 4.52 -18.81
C LYS A 57 -7.44 3.14 -18.35
N ASP A 58 -6.67 2.55 -17.43
CA ASP A 58 -6.88 1.21 -16.89
C ASP A 58 -7.25 1.23 -15.40
N ALA A 59 -7.58 0.06 -14.84
CA ALA A 59 -7.78 -0.04 -13.39
C ALA A 59 -6.44 0.01 -12.66
N SER A 60 -6.39 0.81 -11.59
CA SER A 60 -5.23 0.90 -10.72
C SER A 60 -5.66 1.07 -9.27
N THR A 61 -4.97 0.38 -8.36
CA THR A 61 -5.06 0.62 -6.92
C THR A 61 -3.71 0.40 -6.26
N SER A 62 -3.36 1.27 -5.30
CA SER A 62 -2.12 1.14 -4.56
C SER A 62 -2.31 1.72 -3.17
N PHE A 63 -2.18 0.91 -2.12
CA PHE A 63 -2.38 1.37 -0.74
C PHE A 63 -1.52 0.60 0.26
N LEU A 64 -1.39 1.20 1.42
CA LEU A 64 -0.72 0.68 2.59
C LEU A 64 -1.71 0.58 3.74
N MET A 65 -1.62 -0.50 4.49
CA MET A 65 -2.32 -0.66 5.76
C MET A 65 -1.41 -1.35 6.78
N TRP A 66 -1.68 -1.12 8.06
CA TRP A 66 -0.96 -1.80 9.14
C TRP A 66 -1.87 -2.61 10.03
N VAL A 67 -1.28 -3.57 10.68
CA VAL A 67 -1.86 -4.36 11.76
C VAL A 67 -0.94 -4.28 12.97
N ASN A 68 -1.49 -4.39 14.18
CA ASN A 68 -0.70 -4.45 15.40
C ASN A 68 -0.96 -5.81 16.07
N GLN A 69 -0.62 -6.86 15.38
CA GLN A 69 -0.73 -8.23 15.89
C GLN A 69 0.41 -9.06 15.31
N PRO A 70 1.38 -9.47 16.14
CA PRO A 70 2.42 -10.41 15.73
C PRO A 70 1.78 -11.64 15.09
N ASP A 71 2.45 -12.20 14.10
CA ASP A 71 2.07 -13.43 13.39
C ASP A 71 0.85 -13.34 12.45
N LYS A 72 0.17 -12.18 12.36
CA LYS A 72 -0.92 -12.02 11.39
C LYS A 72 -0.43 -12.05 9.96
N ILE A 73 0.68 -11.40 9.67
CA ILE A 73 1.26 -11.36 8.34
C ILE A 73 2.50 -12.25 8.24
N LYS A 74 2.76 -12.76 7.06
CA LYS A 74 3.98 -13.54 6.81
C LYS A 74 5.11 -12.60 6.45
N ASN A 75 6.08 -12.51 7.37
CA ASN A 75 7.22 -11.62 7.19
C ASN A 75 7.96 -11.90 5.88
N ASN A 76 8.31 -10.82 5.19
CA ASN A 76 9.06 -10.82 3.94
C ASN A 76 8.40 -11.60 2.79
N ARG A 77 7.09 -11.79 2.85
CA ARG A 77 6.34 -12.44 1.80
C ARG A 77 6.01 -11.46 0.67
N ILE A 78 6.21 -11.93 -0.55
CA ILE A 78 5.80 -11.29 -1.78
C ILE A 78 4.76 -12.19 -2.45
N THR A 79 3.57 -11.68 -2.68
CA THR A 79 2.46 -12.41 -3.33
C THR A 79 2.13 -11.75 -4.66
N VAL A 80 2.03 -12.54 -5.72
CA VAL A 80 1.58 -12.08 -7.04
C VAL A 80 0.28 -12.79 -7.38
N VAL A 81 -0.77 -12.04 -7.64
CA VAL A 81 -2.06 -12.54 -8.12
C VAL A 81 -2.14 -12.27 -9.61
N GLY A 82 -2.05 -13.32 -10.41
CA GLY A 82 -1.93 -13.24 -11.86
C GLY A 82 -0.50 -13.47 -12.36
N PRO A 83 -0.21 -13.12 -13.62
CA PRO A 83 1.12 -13.30 -14.21
C PRO A 83 2.15 -12.34 -13.65
N ASP A 84 3.40 -12.79 -13.52
CA ASP A 84 4.55 -11.91 -13.28
C ASP A 84 4.94 -11.17 -14.57
N LEU A 85 5.77 -10.12 -14.45
CA LEU A 85 6.16 -9.20 -15.52
C LEU A 85 6.57 -9.89 -16.82
N GLN A 86 7.30 -11.00 -16.73
CA GLN A 86 7.74 -11.79 -17.88
C GLN A 86 6.62 -12.47 -18.67
N HIS A 87 5.45 -12.63 -18.05
CA HIS A 87 4.30 -13.36 -18.61
C HIS A 87 3.10 -12.43 -18.84
N LEU A 88 3.29 -11.11 -18.74
CA LEU A 88 2.22 -10.15 -19.03
C LEU A 88 1.90 -10.11 -20.51
N ASN A 89 0.63 -10.19 -20.83
CA ASN A 89 0.12 -10.03 -22.18
C ASN A 89 -0.23 -8.55 -22.39
N GLY A 90 0.56 -7.88 -23.25
CA GLY A 90 0.34 -6.48 -23.61
C GLY A 90 1.20 -5.49 -22.84
N GLN A 91 1.24 -4.26 -23.37
CA GLN A 91 2.05 -3.17 -22.83
C GLN A 91 1.37 -2.37 -21.74
N GLN A 92 0.05 -2.48 -21.60
CA GLN A 92 -0.74 -1.79 -20.58
C GLN A 92 -1.51 -2.83 -19.76
N VAL A 93 -1.38 -2.75 -18.44
CA VAL A 93 -1.93 -3.75 -17.52
C VAL A 93 -2.63 -3.06 -16.36
N SER A 94 -3.84 -3.53 -16.03
CA SER A 94 -4.50 -3.20 -14.76
C SER A 94 -3.62 -3.64 -13.60
N PHE A 95 -3.42 -2.78 -12.61
CA PHE A 95 -2.41 -3.02 -11.60
C PHE A 95 -2.89 -2.70 -10.17
N GLY A 96 -2.68 -3.66 -9.28
CA GLY A 96 -2.86 -3.51 -7.84
C GLY A 96 -1.55 -3.69 -7.08
N LYS A 97 -1.28 -2.80 -6.12
CA LYS A 97 -0.15 -2.92 -5.18
C LYS A 97 -0.64 -2.68 -3.75
N ILE A 98 -0.46 -3.67 -2.90
CA ILE A 98 -0.82 -3.59 -1.48
C ILE A 98 0.43 -3.83 -0.65
N VAL A 99 0.65 -2.98 0.34
CA VAL A 99 1.66 -3.19 1.37
C VAL A 99 0.94 -3.38 2.70
N ILE A 100 1.20 -4.50 3.37
CA ILE A 100 0.67 -4.80 4.70
C ILE A 100 1.83 -4.84 5.67
N ILE A 101 1.74 -4.05 6.73
CA ILE A 101 2.81 -3.90 7.70
C ILE A 101 2.30 -4.36 9.07
N ASP A 102 3.05 -5.22 9.74
CA ASP A 102 2.91 -5.40 11.18
C ASP A 102 3.82 -4.40 11.89
N ALA A 103 3.23 -3.50 12.64
CA ALA A 103 3.93 -2.44 13.33
C ALA A 103 3.46 -2.29 14.77
N SER A 104 4.39 -1.90 15.65
CA SER A 104 4.12 -1.62 17.06
C SER A 104 3.94 -0.12 17.32
N ASP A 105 3.51 0.20 18.53
CA ASP A 105 3.53 1.54 19.11
C ASP A 105 2.73 2.60 18.32
N PHE A 106 1.65 2.18 17.66
CA PHE A 106 0.67 3.09 17.08
C PHE A 106 -0.34 3.50 18.14
N ASP A 107 -0.42 4.79 18.40
CA ASP A 107 -1.36 5.42 19.33
C ASP A 107 -2.10 6.59 18.66
N ALA A 108 -2.97 7.25 19.41
CA ALA A 108 -3.78 8.35 18.90
C ALA A 108 -2.94 9.55 18.42
N ASP A 109 -1.76 9.74 19.02
CA ASP A 109 -0.94 10.94 18.79
C ASP A 109 0.02 10.78 17.60
N ASN A 110 0.44 9.56 17.30
CA ASN A 110 1.50 9.31 16.33
C ASN A 110 1.06 8.54 15.07
N SER A 111 -0.13 7.95 15.06
CA SER A 111 -0.55 7.03 13.99
C SER A 111 -0.56 7.68 12.62
N TYR A 112 -0.99 8.93 12.50
CA TYR A 112 -1.04 9.61 11.21
C TYR A 112 0.37 9.98 10.70
N ASP A 113 1.25 10.48 11.57
CA ASP A 113 2.62 10.83 11.18
C ASP A 113 3.43 9.60 10.77
N ARG A 114 3.29 8.49 11.51
CA ARG A 114 3.89 7.20 11.14
C ARG A 114 3.34 6.66 9.83
N TYR A 115 2.03 6.79 9.60
CA TYR A 115 1.46 6.44 8.31
C TYR A 115 2.09 7.27 7.18
N ARG A 116 2.22 8.59 7.35
CA ARG A 116 2.84 9.45 6.33
C ARG A 116 4.29 9.08 6.06
N GLU A 117 5.07 8.79 7.09
CA GLU A 117 6.44 8.31 6.94
C GLU A 117 6.50 7.05 6.09
N MET A 118 5.69 6.04 6.42
CA MET A 118 5.60 4.80 5.67
C MET A 118 5.10 5.01 4.23
N GLU A 119 4.11 5.88 4.05
CA GLU A 119 3.55 6.17 2.72
C GLU A 119 4.60 6.78 1.79
N LEU A 120 5.47 7.68 2.29
CA LEU A 120 6.56 8.26 1.51
C LEU A 120 7.58 7.22 1.08
N LEU A 121 7.93 6.26 1.95
CA LEU A 121 8.87 5.20 1.61
C LEU A 121 8.37 4.27 0.50
N ARG A 122 7.06 4.12 0.37
CA ARG A 122 6.44 3.33 -0.70
C ARG A 122 6.77 3.87 -2.10
N TYR A 123 7.12 5.13 -2.19
CA TYR A 123 7.48 5.82 -3.44
C TYR A 123 9.00 5.99 -3.63
N ASP A 124 9.80 5.75 -2.62
CA ASP A 124 11.27 5.87 -2.67
C ASP A 124 11.92 4.56 -3.13
N ILE A 125 11.44 4.03 -4.25
CA ILE A 125 11.94 2.79 -4.86
C ILE A 125 12.79 3.12 -6.09
N HIS A 126 14.06 2.79 -6.00
CA HIS A 126 15.05 3.05 -7.05
C HIS A 126 15.65 1.74 -7.56
N LEU A 127 15.06 1.20 -8.62
CA LEU A 127 15.52 -0.02 -9.28
C LEU A 127 15.79 0.26 -10.76
N LYS A 128 16.90 -0.27 -11.28
CA LYS A 128 17.23 -0.14 -12.70
C LYS A 128 16.09 -0.65 -13.59
N GLY A 129 15.63 0.18 -14.51
CA GLY A 129 14.55 -0.16 -15.44
C GLY A 129 13.13 -0.05 -14.86
N TYR A 130 12.95 0.37 -13.58
CA TYR A 130 11.65 0.68 -13.00
C TYR A 130 11.49 2.18 -12.83
N MET A 131 10.33 2.70 -13.18
CA MET A 131 10.00 4.12 -13.02
C MET A 131 8.55 4.29 -12.59
N MET A 132 8.33 4.99 -11.49
CA MET A 132 7.02 5.49 -11.12
C MET A 132 6.70 6.75 -11.91
N ARG A 133 5.58 6.75 -12.63
CA ARG A 133 5.12 7.85 -13.47
C ARG A 133 4.20 8.81 -12.73
N GLY A 134 3.38 8.28 -11.88
CA GLY A 134 2.46 9.09 -11.11
C GLY A 134 1.77 8.28 -10.02
N VAL A 135 1.43 9.00 -8.98
CA VAL A 135 0.59 8.55 -7.86
C VAL A 135 -0.49 9.59 -7.64
N SER A 136 -1.58 9.20 -7.05
CA SER A 136 -2.64 10.14 -6.71
C SER A 136 -3.16 9.89 -5.30
N GLN A 137 -3.75 10.93 -4.71
CA GLN A 137 -4.47 10.87 -3.44
C GLN A 137 -5.62 9.84 -3.42
N TYR A 138 -6.07 9.40 -4.60
CA TYR A 138 -7.07 8.33 -4.75
C TYR A 138 -6.44 6.93 -4.72
N GLN A 139 -5.25 6.81 -4.17
CA GLN A 139 -4.52 5.55 -4.03
C GLN A 139 -4.37 4.80 -5.36
N ARG A 140 -3.97 5.52 -6.37
CA ARG A 140 -3.62 4.99 -7.68
C ARG A 140 -2.12 5.09 -7.89
N GLU A 141 -1.58 4.16 -8.62
CA GLU A 141 -0.18 4.18 -9.03
C GLU A 141 -0.07 3.82 -10.50
N TRP A 142 0.69 4.62 -11.20
CA TRP A 142 1.09 4.38 -12.59
C TRP A 142 2.60 4.28 -12.65
N SER A 143 3.10 3.13 -13.05
CA SER A 143 4.53 2.88 -13.17
C SER A 143 4.86 2.21 -14.49
N ARG A 144 6.13 2.22 -14.86
CA ARG A 144 6.66 1.55 -16.05
C ARG A 144 7.84 0.69 -15.70
N VAL A 145 7.93 -0.46 -16.37
CA VAL A 145 9.08 -1.36 -16.28
C VAL A 145 9.64 -1.54 -17.68
N SER A 146 10.92 -1.27 -17.85
CA SER A 146 11.62 -1.39 -19.14
C SER A 146 11.58 -2.83 -19.64
N ASN A 147 11.30 -2.99 -20.95
CA ASN A 147 11.34 -4.30 -21.60
C ASN A 147 12.72 -4.94 -21.48
N GLU A 148 13.79 -4.16 -21.53
CA GLU A 148 15.17 -4.63 -21.30
C GLU A 148 15.32 -5.21 -19.89
N ALA A 149 14.83 -4.54 -18.85
CA ALA A 149 14.88 -5.05 -17.48
C ALA A 149 14.13 -6.38 -17.34
N ILE A 150 12.94 -6.48 -17.95
CA ILE A 150 12.12 -7.70 -17.93
C ILE A 150 12.88 -8.86 -18.62
N GLN A 151 13.50 -8.59 -19.76
CA GLN A 151 14.32 -9.59 -20.48
C GLN A 151 15.54 -10.06 -19.66
N HIS A 152 16.09 -9.21 -18.80
CA HIS A 152 17.16 -9.56 -17.88
C HIS A 152 16.68 -10.16 -16.56
N GLY A 153 15.39 -10.46 -16.44
CA GLY A 153 14.82 -11.18 -15.30
C GLY A 153 14.19 -10.31 -14.21
N PHE A 154 14.01 -8.99 -14.45
CA PHE A 154 13.27 -8.16 -13.50
C PHE A 154 11.83 -8.70 -13.30
N SER A 155 11.38 -8.75 -12.07
CA SER A 155 10.11 -9.36 -11.67
C SER A 155 9.51 -8.65 -10.44
N PHE A 156 8.29 -8.98 -10.09
CA PHE A 156 7.68 -8.50 -8.84
C PHE A 156 8.41 -8.97 -7.58
N LYS A 157 9.21 -10.05 -7.65
CA LYS A 157 10.11 -10.43 -6.56
C LYS A 157 11.10 -9.30 -6.24
N HIS A 158 11.70 -8.66 -7.25
CA HIS A 158 12.65 -7.56 -7.05
C HIS A 158 11.95 -6.30 -6.53
N LEU A 159 10.79 -5.95 -7.10
CA LEU A 159 10.01 -4.79 -6.64
C LEU A 159 9.52 -4.97 -5.21
N GLY A 160 8.98 -6.15 -4.88
CA GLY A 160 8.52 -6.47 -3.53
C GLY A 160 9.67 -6.51 -2.53
N GLY A 161 10.82 -7.09 -2.92
CA GLY A 161 12.02 -7.11 -2.11
C GLY A 161 12.50 -5.70 -1.76
N ALA A 162 12.56 -4.80 -2.75
CA ALA A 162 12.98 -3.42 -2.53
C ALA A 162 12.02 -2.66 -1.58
N LEU A 163 10.71 -2.91 -1.67
CA LEU A 163 9.74 -2.38 -0.71
C LEU A 163 10.01 -2.90 0.69
N ILE A 164 10.17 -4.22 0.85
CA ILE A 164 10.48 -4.85 2.13
C ILE A 164 11.76 -4.28 2.73
N ASP A 165 12.83 -4.12 1.92
CA ASP A 165 14.11 -3.53 2.35
C ASP A 165 13.96 -2.09 2.86
N GLN A 166 13.06 -1.29 2.26
CA GLN A 166 12.81 0.07 2.72
C GLN A 166 12.05 0.08 4.06
N PHE A 167 10.96 -0.66 4.15
CA PHE A 167 10.15 -0.68 5.38
C PHE A 167 10.87 -1.32 6.57
N SER A 168 11.74 -2.31 6.34
CA SER A 168 12.53 -2.96 7.39
C SER A 168 13.57 -2.04 8.05
N LYS A 169 13.80 -0.84 7.50
CA LYS A 169 14.65 0.19 8.13
C LYS A 169 13.94 0.97 9.22
N ILE A 170 12.61 0.89 9.29
CA ILE A 170 11.80 1.61 10.26
C ILE A 170 11.79 0.83 11.58
N PRO A 171 12.21 1.43 12.72
CA PRO A 171 12.38 0.69 13.97
C PRO A 171 11.10 0.04 14.52
N TYR A 172 9.93 0.62 14.26
CA TYR A 172 8.64 0.12 14.75
C TYR A 172 7.97 -0.87 13.79
N VAL A 173 8.56 -1.17 12.63
CA VAL A 173 8.08 -2.18 11.68
C VAL A 173 8.68 -3.54 12.03
N ARG A 174 7.81 -4.53 12.28
CA ARG A 174 8.21 -5.91 12.62
C ARG A 174 8.18 -6.84 11.43
N SER A 175 7.19 -6.68 10.57
CA SER A 175 6.98 -7.56 9.43
C SER A 175 6.35 -6.79 8.27
N VAL A 176 6.68 -7.18 7.04
CA VAL A 176 6.16 -6.59 5.81
C VAL A 176 5.70 -7.69 4.85
N GLU A 177 4.52 -7.52 4.29
CA GLU A 177 4.03 -8.35 3.17
C GLU A 177 3.63 -7.43 2.02
N THR A 178 4.05 -7.79 0.79
CA THR A 178 3.71 -7.07 -0.44
C THR A 178 2.87 -7.95 -1.35
N ILE A 179 1.83 -7.37 -1.96
CA ILE A 179 0.92 -8.06 -2.85
C ILE A 179 0.82 -7.25 -4.14
N PHE A 180 1.03 -7.93 -5.28
CA PHE A 180 0.85 -7.38 -6.61
C PHE A 180 -0.30 -8.09 -7.30
N ILE A 181 -1.13 -7.36 -8.05
CA ILE A 181 -2.31 -7.87 -8.73
C ILE A 181 -2.21 -7.47 -10.20
N THR A 182 -2.16 -8.46 -11.06
CA THR A 182 -2.07 -8.35 -12.54
C THR A 182 -3.05 -9.26 -13.23
N SER A 183 -3.91 -9.94 -12.48
CA SER A 183 -4.87 -10.93 -12.99
C SER A 183 -6.01 -10.33 -13.82
N GLY A 184 -6.14 -9.02 -13.86
CA GLY A 184 -7.09 -8.32 -14.69
C GLY A 184 -7.82 -7.18 -13.98
N ARG A 185 -8.63 -6.45 -14.77
CA ARG A 185 -9.33 -5.25 -14.34
C ARG A 185 -10.30 -5.51 -13.17
N GLU A 186 -11.04 -6.62 -13.22
CA GLU A 186 -12.05 -6.94 -12.21
C GLU A 186 -11.41 -7.17 -10.83
N ASP A 187 -10.30 -7.92 -10.77
CA ASP A 187 -9.56 -8.18 -9.55
C ASP A 187 -9.01 -6.89 -8.94
N VAL A 188 -8.50 -5.99 -9.77
CA VAL A 188 -8.01 -4.68 -9.32
C VAL A 188 -9.15 -3.81 -8.78
N LEU A 189 -10.34 -3.84 -9.42
CA LEU A 189 -11.50 -3.08 -8.96
C LEU A 189 -12.11 -3.65 -7.67
N GLU A 190 -12.11 -4.98 -7.50
CA GLU A 190 -12.53 -5.63 -6.25
C GLU A 190 -11.68 -5.14 -5.08
N VAL A 191 -10.36 -5.12 -5.25
CA VAL A 191 -9.43 -4.66 -4.22
C VAL A 191 -9.47 -3.14 -4.05
N LYS A 192 -9.77 -2.39 -5.11
CA LYS A 192 -9.96 -0.94 -5.03
C LYS A 192 -11.06 -0.54 -4.07
N ALA A 193 -12.14 -1.30 -3.97
CA ALA A 193 -13.20 -1.03 -2.98
C ALA A 193 -12.68 -1.11 -1.53
N VAL A 194 -11.69 -1.99 -1.26
CA VAL A 194 -11.00 -2.03 0.04
C VAL A 194 -10.09 -0.82 0.22
N SER A 195 -9.37 -0.44 -0.84
CA SER A 195 -8.50 0.75 -0.86
C SER A 195 -9.26 2.03 -0.54
N ASP A 196 -10.44 2.20 -1.12
CA ASP A 196 -11.27 3.40 -0.93
C ASP A 196 -11.73 3.53 0.55
N ASP A 197 -12.08 2.41 1.20
CA ASP A 197 -12.43 2.41 2.63
C ASP A 197 -11.18 2.65 3.54
N VAL A 198 -10.02 2.10 3.18
CA VAL A 198 -8.74 2.41 3.85
C VAL A 198 -8.45 3.90 3.75
N PHE A 199 -8.55 4.47 2.55
CA PHE A 199 -8.30 5.89 2.32
C PHE A 199 -9.25 6.79 3.11
N LYS A 200 -10.54 6.44 3.20
CA LYS A 200 -11.52 7.17 3.99
C LYS A 200 -11.11 7.24 5.48
N ARG A 201 -10.57 6.15 6.03
CA ARG A 201 -10.07 6.11 7.42
C ARG A 201 -8.82 6.97 7.62
N ILE A 202 -7.89 6.90 6.69
CA ILE A 202 -6.68 7.75 6.73
C ILE A 202 -7.05 9.23 6.62
N SER A 203 -8.00 9.57 5.75
CA SER A 203 -8.49 10.95 5.62
C SER A 203 -9.18 11.44 6.89
N ALA A 204 -9.92 10.56 7.58
CA ALA A 204 -10.49 10.89 8.89
C ALA A 204 -9.41 11.15 9.93
N MET A 205 -8.33 10.37 9.96
CA MET A 205 -7.17 10.61 10.84
C MET A 205 -6.51 11.95 10.53
N ASN A 206 -6.26 12.24 9.24
CA ASN A 206 -5.67 13.52 8.81
C ASN A 206 -6.49 14.70 9.30
N LYS A 207 -7.81 14.66 9.09
CA LYS A 207 -8.70 15.74 9.53
C LYS A 207 -8.64 15.96 11.03
N MET A 208 -8.53 14.90 11.83
CA MET A 208 -8.39 15.01 13.28
C MET A 208 -7.08 15.69 13.72
N THR A 209 -6.00 15.59 12.94
CA THR A 209 -4.73 16.23 13.25
C THR A 209 -4.65 17.69 12.80
N GLU A 210 -5.41 18.07 11.79
CA GLU A 210 -5.40 19.42 11.20
C GLU A 210 -6.37 20.40 11.91
N GLU A 211 -7.47 19.90 12.46
CA GLU A 211 -8.53 20.74 13.05
C GLU A 211 -8.47 20.73 14.59
N LEU A 212 -8.29 21.89 15.19
CA LEU A 212 -8.31 22.09 16.64
C LEU A 212 -9.74 22.10 17.21
N SER A 213 -10.75 22.35 16.38
CA SER A 213 -12.17 22.31 16.75
C SER A 213 -12.94 21.39 15.81
N PHE A 214 -13.62 20.40 16.37
CA PHE A 214 -14.40 19.43 15.57
C PHE A 214 -15.89 19.69 15.75
N ASP A 215 -16.57 20.00 14.65
CA ASP A 215 -18.01 19.79 14.55
C ASP A 215 -18.26 18.38 13.96
N CYS A 216 -18.56 17.44 14.86
CA CYS A 216 -18.75 16.05 14.47
C CYS A 216 -20.07 15.82 13.74
N ASP A 217 -21.05 16.67 13.93
CA ASP A 217 -22.40 16.47 13.38
C ASP A 217 -22.44 16.80 11.89
N THR A 218 -21.60 17.73 11.47
CA THR A 218 -21.47 18.13 10.05
C THR A 218 -20.25 17.50 9.35
N CYS A 219 -19.49 16.63 10.02
CA CYS A 219 -18.25 16.05 9.49
C CYS A 219 -18.53 14.93 8.50
N ASP A 220 -17.95 15.00 7.30
CA ASP A 220 -18.06 13.97 6.24
C ASP A 220 -17.55 12.57 6.65
N TYR A 221 -16.79 12.47 7.74
CA TYR A 221 -16.23 11.23 8.27
C TYR A 221 -16.90 10.73 9.55
N ASN A 222 -18.03 11.32 9.95
CA ASN A 222 -18.71 10.98 11.20
C ASN A 222 -19.11 9.51 11.27
N ASP A 223 -19.59 8.94 10.16
CA ASP A 223 -19.95 7.53 10.02
C ASP A 223 -18.74 6.62 10.29
N VAL A 224 -17.57 6.92 9.67
CA VAL A 224 -16.35 6.13 9.83
C VAL A 224 -15.83 6.23 11.27
N CYS A 225 -15.82 7.43 11.85
CA CYS A 225 -15.41 7.63 13.24
C CYS A 225 -16.35 6.96 14.23
N GLY A 226 -17.64 6.89 13.92
CA GLY A 226 -18.66 6.18 14.72
C GLY A 226 -18.43 4.67 14.74
N ASP A 227 -18.05 4.09 13.62
CA ASP A 227 -17.88 2.64 13.44
C ASP A 227 -16.54 2.09 13.94
N VAL A 228 -15.54 2.95 14.12
CA VAL A 228 -14.16 2.53 14.45
C VAL A 228 -13.77 2.99 15.83
N ALA A 229 -13.65 2.05 16.77
CA ALA A 229 -13.31 2.35 18.16
C ALA A 229 -11.98 3.11 18.33
N GLU A 230 -10.97 2.80 17.51
CA GLU A 230 -9.67 3.49 17.54
C GLU A 230 -9.77 4.95 17.09
N LEU A 231 -10.49 5.24 15.99
CA LEU A 231 -10.72 6.61 15.55
C LEU A 231 -11.50 7.41 16.60
N ARG A 232 -12.46 6.76 17.26
CA ARG A 232 -13.21 7.35 18.38
C ARG A 232 -12.31 7.69 19.56
N ALA A 233 -11.39 6.78 19.90
CA ALA A 233 -10.41 7.01 20.97
C ALA A 233 -9.44 8.14 20.62
N MET A 234 -8.93 8.19 19.39
CA MET A 234 -8.07 9.27 18.88
C MET A 234 -8.77 10.63 18.99
N ARG A 235 -10.02 10.71 18.52
CA ARG A 235 -10.84 11.93 18.60
C ARG A 235 -11.03 12.41 20.04
N ASN A 236 -11.32 11.52 20.96
CA ASN A 236 -11.54 11.85 22.37
C ASN A 236 -10.23 12.32 23.04
N ALA A 237 -9.10 11.68 22.73
CA ALA A 237 -7.78 12.09 23.23
C ALA A 237 -7.42 13.51 22.78
N LEU A 238 -7.64 13.83 21.51
CA LEU A 238 -7.39 15.17 20.96
C LEU A 238 -8.29 16.24 21.57
N LYS A 239 -9.61 15.95 21.73
CA LYS A 239 -10.54 16.88 22.44
C LYS A 239 -10.09 17.21 23.85
N ASN A 240 -9.63 16.20 24.60
CA ASN A 240 -9.15 16.40 25.98
C ASN A 240 -7.87 17.27 26.03
N LYS A 241 -6.97 17.13 25.05
CA LYS A 241 -5.77 17.98 24.95
C LYS A 241 -6.12 19.44 24.67
N VAL A 242 -7.07 19.70 23.78
CA VAL A 242 -7.52 21.07 23.47
C VAL A 242 -8.15 21.73 24.70
N VAL A 243 -8.99 21.03 25.45
CA VAL A 243 -9.59 21.53 26.69
C VAL A 243 -8.54 21.82 27.75
N SER A 244 -7.53 20.96 27.91
CA SER A 244 -6.45 21.18 28.89
C SER A 244 -5.44 22.28 28.50
N ALA A 245 -5.35 22.65 27.23
CA ALA A 245 -4.49 23.74 26.77
C ALA A 245 -5.15 25.13 26.90
N HIS A 246 -6.45 25.18 27.15
CA HIS A 246 -7.24 26.41 27.30
C HIS A 246 -7.71 26.65 28.74
N ALA A 247 -7.37 25.78 29.68
CA ALA A 247 -7.59 25.89 31.11
C ALA A 247 -6.32 26.30 31.84
#